data_3bfd74decb55f8a23bb3d780344a34da
#
_entry.id   3bfd74decb55f8a23bb3d780344a34da
#
_cell.length_a   1.000
_cell.length_b   1.000
_cell.length_c   1.000
_cell.angle_alpha   90.00
_cell.angle_beta   90.00
_cell.angle_gamma   90.00
#
_symmetry.space_group_name_H-M   'P 1'
#
loop_
_entity.id
_entity.type
_entity.pdbx_description
1 polymer ?
#
loop_
_entity_poly.entity_id
_entity_poly.type
_entity_poly.pdbx_seq_one_letter_code
_entity_poly.pdbx_strand_id
1 'polypeptide(L)'
;LTRLGFYDTLGFHRVIKGFMAQGGDPLGNGRGTPGFRYYGEFDPKVVHDGPGVLSMANAGPGTDGSQFFITFTATPALDGRHTVFGKAESKDSLDTIRKIEALGRPMDPAPPTSPIVIERATILIE
;
A
#
# COMPACT_ATOMS: atom_id res chain seq x y z
N LEU A 1 -13.43 4.15 5.13
CA LEU A 1 -13.46 3.98 3.65
C LEU A 1 -13.71 2.53 3.24
N THR A 2 -13.02 1.57 3.85
CA THR A 2 -13.15 0.14 3.50
C THR A 2 -14.60 -0.34 3.61
N ARG A 3 -15.30 0.00 4.69
CA ARG A 3 -16.69 -0.40 4.91
C ARG A 3 -17.66 0.17 3.89
N LEU A 4 -17.29 1.27 3.24
CA LEU A 4 -18.09 1.92 2.20
C LEU A 4 -17.83 1.35 0.81
N GLY A 5 -16.93 0.37 0.68
CA GLY A 5 -16.53 -0.19 -0.61
C GLY A 5 -15.63 0.73 -1.43
N PHE A 6 -15.00 1.71 -0.80
CA PHE A 6 -14.15 2.69 -1.49
C PHE A 6 -13.02 2.03 -2.28
N TYR A 7 -12.39 1.00 -1.71
CA TYR A 7 -11.25 0.32 -2.32
C TYR A 7 -11.62 -0.75 -3.34
N ASP A 8 -12.88 -1.13 -3.42
CA ASP A 8 -13.32 -2.15 -4.36
C ASP A 8 -13.07 -1.67 -5.80
N THR A 9 -12.49 -2.52 -6.61
CA THR A 9 -12.11 -2.28 -8.01
C THR A 9 -10.93 -1.32 -8.23
N LEU A 10 -10.34 -0.76 -7.17
CA LEU A 10 -9.15 0.09 -7.30
C LEU A 10 -7.91 -0.76 -7.61
N GLY A 11 -7.02 -0.23 -8.43
CA GLY A 11 -5.81 -0.92 -8.86
C GLY A 11 -4.56 -0.52 -8.08
N PHE A 12 -3.53 -1.35 -8.23
CA PHE A 12 -2.17 -0.99 -7.81
C PHE A 12 -1.48 -0.33 -8.99
N HIS A 13 -1.39 0.99 -8.96
CA HIS A 13 -0.87 1.78 -10.08
C HIS A 13 0.66 1.88 -10.11
N ARG A 14 1.34 1.45 -9.05
CA ARG A 14 2.81 1.54 -8.94
C ARG A 14 3.32 0.32 -8.20
N VAL A 15 4.12 -0.51 -8.88
CA VAL A 15 4.68 -1.74 -8.33
C VAL A 15 6.15 -1.80 -8.66
N ILE A 16 7.02 -1.66 -7.67
CA ILE A 16 8.47 -1.71 -7.82
C ILE A 16 9.01 -2.97 -7.17
N LYS A 17 9.62 -3.84 -7.97
CA LYS A 17 10.25 -5.08 -7.49
C LYS A 17 11.29 -4.78 -6.42
N GLY A 18 11.28 -5.54 -5.34
CA GLY A 18 12.23 -5.37 -4.25
C GLY A 18 11.95 -4.17 -3.35
N PHE A 19 10.81 -3.50 -3.54
CA PHE A 19 10.42 -2.34 -2.75
C PHE A 19 8.97 -2.46 -2.23
N MET A 20 7.99 -2.07 -3.05
CA MET A 20 6.59 -2.06 -2.59
C MET A 20 5.60 -2.05 -3.76
N ALA A 21 4.32 -2.30 -3.45
CA ALA A 21 3.19 -2.08 -4.34
C ALA A 21 2.28 -0.99 -3.74
N GLN A 22 1.94 0.02 -4.52
CA GLN A 22 1.11 1.16 -4.08
C GLN A 22 -0.23 1.16 -4.81
N GLY A 23 -1.30 1.37 -4.04
CA GLY A 23 -2.65 1.41 -4.56
C GLY A 23 -3.56 2.29 -3.72
N GLY A 24 -4.88 2.18 -3.92
CA GLY A 24 -5.88 2.92 -3.15
C GLY A 24 -6.16 4.32 -3.68
N ASP A 25 -5.71 4.64 -4.89
CA ASP A 25 -6.01 5.90 -5.56
C ASP A 25 -7.27 5.75 -6.41
N PRO A 26 -8.35 6.52 -6.14
CA PRO A 26 -9.57 6.42 -6.94
C PRO A 26 -9.38 6.80 -8.40
N LEU A 27 -8.35 7.56 -8.74
CA LEU A 27 -8.01 7.89 -10.14
C LEU A 27 -7.04 6.88 -10.76
N GLY A 28 -6.36 6.07 -9.95
CA GLY A 28 -5.41 5.08 -10.45
C GLY A 28 -4.13 5.64 -11.05
N ASN A 29 -3.75 6.87 -10.73
CA ASN A 29 -2.57 7.54 -11.30
C ASN A 29 -1.63 8.16 -10.26
N GLY A 30 -1.90 7.97 -8.98
CA GLY A 30 -1.11 8.53 -7.88
C GLY A 30 -1.54 9.93 -7.44
N ARG A 31 -2.50 10.55 -8.12
CA ARG A 31 -2.94 11.94 -7.86
C ARG A 31 -4.33 12.04 -7.27
N GLY A 32 -5.05 10.94 -7.17
CA GLY A 32 -6.40 10.91 -6.61
C GLY A 32 -6.40 11.06 -5.09
N THR A 33 -7.55 11.42 -4.56
CA THR A 33 -7.75 11.64 -3.13
C THR A 33 -9.16 11.20 -2.75
N PRO A 34 -9.38 10.78 -1.49
CA PRO A 34 -10.73 10.52 -1.00
C PRO A 34 -11.51 11.81 -0.67
N GLY A 35 -10.91 12.99 -0.85
CA GLY A 35 -11.52 14.29 -0.56
C GLY A 35 -11.08 14.90 0.77
N PHE A 36 -10.15 14.26 1.48
CA PHE A 36 -9.60 14.74 2.74
C PHE A 36 -8.15 14.32 2.90
N ARG A 37 -7.44 14.95 3.82
CA ARG A 37 -6.06 14.62 4.22
C ARG A 37 -5.98 14.61 5.74
N TYR A 38 -4.98 13.89 6.27
CA TYR A 38 -4.74 13.82 7.71
C TYR A 38 -3.27 13.59 8.01
N TYR A 39 -2.89 13.82 9.27
CA TYR A 39 -1.53 13.59 9.74
C TYR A 39 -1.29 12.12 10.06
N GLY A 40 -0.06 11.68 9.87
CA GLY A 40 0.36 10.34 10.22
C GLY A 40 0.47 10.12 11.73
N GLU A 41 0.56 8.85 12.10
CA GLU A 41 0.78 8.41 13.47
C GLU A 41 1.96 7.44 13.47
N PHE A 42 2.98 7.75 14.25
CA PHE A 42 4.23 7.00 14.24
C PHE A 42 4.56 6.46 15.62
N ASP A 43 4.97 5.18 15.68
CA ASP A 43 5.47 4.52 16.86
C ASP A 43 6.83 3.91 16.55
N PRO A 44 7.89 4.18 17.35
CA PRO A 44 9.22 3.62 17.11
C PRO A 44 9.27 2.09 17.10
N LYS A 45 8.25 1.42 17.64
CA LYS A 45 8.15 -0.04 17.66
C LYS A 45 7.38 -0.61 16.47
N VAL A 46 6.72 0.24 15.67
CA VAL A 46 5.90 -0.15 14.54
C VAL A 46 6.55 0.37 13.27
N VAL A 47 7.34 -0.47 12.63
CA VAL A 47 8.26 -0.09 11.57
C VAL A 47 8.09 -0.99 10.34
N HIS A 48 8.73 -0.59 9.23
CA HIS A 48 8.73 -1.34 7.99
C HIS A 48 9.85 -2.40 8.04
N ASP A 49 9.61 -3.49 8.78
CA ASP A 49 10.64 -4.46 9.17
C ASP A 49 10.76 -5.69 8.29
N GLY A 50 9.97 -5.77 7.22
CA GLY A 50 10.02 -6.93 6.33
C GLY A 50 8.94 -6.88 5.26
N PRO A 51 8.72 -7.98 4.54
CA PRO A 51 7.67 -8.06 3.54
C PRO A 51 6.27 -8.06 4.17
N GLY A 52 5.29 -7.53 3.44
CA GLY A 52 3.89 -7.58 3.85
C GLY A 52 3.45 -6.49 4.81
N VAL A 53 4.25 -5.46 5.05
CA VAL A 53 3.86 -4.33 5.90
C VAL A 53 2.91 -3.42 5.11
N LEU A 54 1.77 -3.09 5.72
CA LEU A 54 0.78 -2.16 5.19
C LEU A 54 1.03 -0.78 5.79
N SER A 55 1.24 0.21 4.93
CA SER A 55 1.59 1.56 5.35
C SER A 55 0.92 2.60 4.43
N MET A 56 0.74 3.82 4.93
CA MET A 56 0.09 4.88 4.16
C MET A 56 1.08 5.61 3.27
N ALA A 57 0.75 5.74 2.00
CA ALA A 57 1.48 6.61 1.08
C ALA A 57 1.14 8.08 1.39
N ASN A 58 2.11 8.97 1.21
CA ASN A 58 1.91 10.41 1.39
C ASN A 58 2.91 11.20 0.54
N ALA A 59 2.70 12.51 0.47
CA ALA A 59 3.57 13.46 -0.20
C ALA A 59 4.26 14.41 0.81
N GLY A 60 4.44 13.95 2.04
CA GLY A 60 5.01 14.69 3.16
C GLY A 60 4.04 14.77 4.33
N PRO A 61 4.41 15.43 5.45
CA PRO A 61 3.56 15.53 6.64
C PRO A 61 2.17 16.10 6.33
N GLY A 62 1.14 15.51 6.93
CA GLY A 62 -0.25 15.98 6.79
C GLY A 62 -0.90 15.70 5.45
N THR A 63 -0.35 14.79 4.64
CA THR A 63 -0.89 14.48 3.31
C THR A 63 -1.38 13.04 3.15
N ASP A 64 -1.56 12.31 4.24
CA ASP A 64 -2.18 10.99 4.20
C ASP A 64 -3.61 11.11 3.66
N GLY A 65 -4.01 10.14 2.86
CA GLY A 65 -5.34 10.08 2.27
C GLY A 65 -5.83 8.65 2.19
N SER A 66 -6.06 8.14 0.98
CA SER A 66 -6.49 6.76 0.76
C SER A 66 -5.42 5.86 0.19
N GLN A 67 -4.36 6.41 -0.40
CA GLN A 67 -3.31 5.59 -1.00
C GLN A 67 -2.48 4.91 0.09
N PHE A 68 -2.19 3.65 -0.14
CA PHE A 68 -1.39 2.82 0.75
C PHE A 68 -0.40 2.00 -0.07
N PHE A 69 0.56 1.38 0.62
CA PHE A 69 1.46 0.45 -0.03
C PHE A 69 1.67 -0.80 0.82
N ILE A 70 2.08 -1.86 0.14
CA ILE A 70 2.45 -3.14 0.75
C ILE A 70 3.92 -3.38 0.43
N THR A 71 4.75 -3.60 1.43
CA THR A 71 6.19 -3.79 1.23
C THR A 71 6.51 -5.20 0.72
N PHE A 72 7.58 -5.30 -0.08
CA PHE A 72 8.15 -6.59 -0.51
C PHE A 72 9.38 -6.98 0.30
N THR A 73 9.92 -6.05 1.07
CA THR A 73 11.11 -6.21 1.89
C THR A 73 11.09 -5.18 3.02
N ALA A 74 12.05 -5.22 3.92
CA ALA A 74 12.24 -4.16 4.89
C ALA A 74 12.57 -2.84 4.19
N THR A 75 11.93 -1.76 4.61
CA THR A 75 12.13 -0.41 4.05
C THR A 75 12.34 0.60 5.18
N PRO A 76 13.49 0.51 5.91
CA PRO A 76 13.70 1.32 7.11
C PRO A 76 13.77 2.83 6.84
N ALA A 77 14.08 3.25 5.62
CA ALA A 77 14.07 4.66 5.26
C ALA A 77 12.67 5.31 5.35
N LEU A 78 11.62 4.51 5.37
CA LEU A 78 10.24 5.00 5.48
C LEU A 78 9.74 5.09 6.93
N ASP A 79 10.50 4.56 7.88
CA ASP A 79 10.15 4.58 9.30
C ASP A 79 10.05 6.01 9.81
N GLY A 80 8.99 6.31 10.57
CA GLY A 80 8.73 7.65 11.08
C GLY A 80 8.24 8.66 10.05
N ARG A 81 8.04 8.25 8.79
CA ARG A 81 7.55 9.11 7.70
C ARG A 81 6.24 8.61 7.12
N HIS A 82 5.98 7.33 7.24
CA HIS A 82 4.77 6.67 6.76
C HIS A 82 4.12 5.91 7.89
N THR A 83 2.80 5.98 7.98
CA THR A 83 2.03 5.34 9.04
C THR A 83 1.81 3.87 8.73
N VAL A 84 2.45 3.00 9.49
CA VAL A 84 2.20 1.55 9.43
C VAL A 84 0.90 1.25 10.16
N PHE A 85 -0.02 0.54 9.51
CA PHE A 85 -1.32 0.21 10.11
C PHE A 85 -1.64 -1.29 10.10
N GLY A 86 -0.81 -2.10 9.49
CA GLY A 86 -1.05 -3.54 9.45
C GLY A 86 0.11 -4.33 8.88
N LYS A 87 -0.03 -5.65 8.93
CA LYS A 87 0.96 -6.58 8.41
C LYS A 87 0.29 -7.87 7.95
N ALA A 88 0.64 -8.32 6.76
CA ALA A 88 0.21 -9.63 6.27
C ALA A 88 1.07 -10.71 6.93
N GLU A 89 0.44 -11.71 7.54
CA GLU A 89 1.14 -12.74 8.31
C GLU A 89 0.96 -14.14 7.74
N SER A 90 -0.18 -14.42 7.09
CA SER A 90 -0.43 -15.76 6.57
C SER A 90 0.46 -16.07 5.38
N LYS A 91 0.81 -17.35 5.21
CA LYS A 91 1.56 -17.82 4.06
C LYS A 91 0.85 -17.48 2.75
N ASP A 92 -0.46 -17.69 2.70
CA ASP A 92 -1.26 -17.42 1.49
C ASP A 92 -1.23 -15.94 1.11
N SER A 93 -1.32 -15.04 2.09
CA SER A 93 -1.22 -13.61 1.85
C SER A 93 0.18 -13.22 1.36
N LEU A 94 1.22 -13.76 1.96
CA LEU A 94 2.61 -13.49 1.53
C LEU A 94 2.87 -14.04 0.13
N ASP A 95 2.35 -15.21 -0.21
CA ASP A 95 2.45 -15.77 -1.56
C ASP A 95 1.75 -14.87 -2.59
N THR A 96 0.58 -14.32 -2.26
CA THR A 96 -0.14 -13.37 -3.11
C THR A 96 0.67 -12.10 -3.32
N ILE A 97 1.31 -11.58 -2.28
CA ILE A 97 2.19 -10.41 -2.36
C ILE A 97 3.36 -10.67 -3.31
N ARG A 98 3.94 -11.86 -3.29
CA ARG A 98 5.01 -12.24 -4.23
C ARG A 98 4.52 -12.30 -5.68
N LYS A 99 3.29 -12.73 -5.91
CA LYS A 99 2.68 -12.70 -7.25
C LYS A 99 2.47 -11.27 -7.75
N ILE A 100 2.11 -10.35 -6.86
CA ILE A 100 2.00 -8.92 -7.19
C ILE A 100 3.38 -8.38 -7.58
N GLU A 101 4.40 -8.68 -6.80
CA GLU A 101 5.78 -8.25 -7.07
C GLU A 101 6.26 -8.71 -8.45
N ALA A 102 5.90 -9.93 -8.85
CA ALA A 102 6.30 -10.48 -10.14
C ALA A 102 5.77 -9.67 -11.34
N LEU A 103 4.69 -8.92 -11.15
CA LEU A 103 4.11 -8.04 -12.16
C LEU A 103 4.68 -6.61 -12.09
N GLY A 104 5.66 -6.36 -11.23
CA GLY A 104 6.28 -5.06 -11.06
C GLY A 104 7.41 -4.78 -12.04
N ARG A 105 7.96 -3.58 -11.91
CA ARG A 105 9.11 -3.09 -12.70
C ARG A 105 10.30 -2.80 -11.78
N PRO A 106 11.52 -2.73 -12.32
CA PRO A 106 12.70 -2.52 -11.49
C PRO A 106 12.80 -1.11 -10.90
N MET A 107 12.14 -0.12 -11.51
CA MET A 107 12.19 1.29 -11.07
C MET A 107 11.01 2.07 -11.65
N ASP A 108 10.78 3.29 -11.14
CA ASP A 108 9.80 4.21 -11.71
C ASP A 108 10.19 4.67 -13.13
N PRO A 109 9.20 4.90 -14.02
CA PRO A 109 7.77 4.71 -13.84
C PRO A 109 7.41 3.21 -13.75
N ALA A 110 6.58 2.85 -12.77
CA ALA A 110 6.33 1.46 -12.43
C ALA A 110 4.84 1.07 -12.43
N PRO A 111 4.09 1.34 -13.52
CA PRO A 111 2.79 0.69 -13.67
C PRO A 111 3.01 -0.82 -13.78
N PRO A 112 2.14 -1.66 -13.19
CA PRO A 112 2.32 -3.10 -13.29
C PRO A 112 2.24 -3.57 -14.75
N THR A 113 2.90 -4.68 -15.06
CA THR A 113 2.93 -5.23 -16.42
C THR A 113 1.58 -5.80 -16.86
N SER A 114 0.71 -6.10 -15.92
CA SER A 114 -0.70 -6.44 -16.12
C SER A 114 -1.52 -5.78 -15.03
N PRO A 115 -2.81 -5.43 -15.28
CA PRO A 115 -3.64 -4.83 -14.24
C PRO A 115 -3.74 -5.68 -12.99
N ILE A 116 -3.56 -5.06 -11.83
CA ILE A 116 -3.71 -5.68 -10.52
C ILE A 116 -4.80 -4.90 -9.80
N VAL A 117 -5.90 -5.56 -9.47
CA VAL A 117 -7.10 -4.91 -8.95
C VAL A 117 -7.49 -5.53 -7.61
N ILE A 118 -7.92 -4.68 -6.67
CA ILE A 118 -8.59 -5.11 -5.46
C ILE A 118 -10.02 -5.47 -5.85
N GLU A 119 -10.36 -6.74 -5.87
CA GLU A 119 -11.73 -7.14 -6.19
C GLU A 119 -12.69 -6.68 -5.10
N ARG A 120 -12.30 -6.88 -3.85
CA ARG A 120 -13.11 -6.52 -2.68
C ARG A 120 -12.23 -6.38 -1.45
N ALA A 121 -12.49 -5.35 -0.66
CA ALA A 121 -11.86 -5.15 0.63
C ALA A 121 -12.94 -5.14 1.72
N THR A 122 -12.75 -5.96 2.75
CA THR A 122 -13.70 -6.08 3.87
C THR A 122 -12.96 -5.99 5.20
N ILE A 123 -13.68 -5.56 6.24
CA ILE A 123 -13.16 -5.53 7.60
C ILE A 123 -13.78 -6.72 8.35
N LEU A 124 -12.91 -7.58 8.89
CA LEU A 124 -13.29 -8.67 9.76
C LEU A 124 -12.91 -8.31 11.19
N ILE A 125 -13.85 -8.45 12.11
CA ILE A 125 -13.63 -8.22 13.53
C ILE A 125 -13.72 -9.58 14.23
N GLU A 126 -12.62 -9.96 14.86
CA GLU A 126 -12.50 -11.22 15.60
C GLU A 126 -12.69 -11.01 17.10
#